data_86e4f70151793b619f307d392b9ca204
#
_entry.id   86e4f70151793b619f307d392b9ca204
#
_cell.length_a   1.000
_cell.length_b   1.000
_cell.length_c   1.000
_cell.angle_alpha   90.00
_cell.angle_beta   90.00
_cell.angle_gamma   90.00
#
_symmetry.space_group_name_H-M   'P 1'
#
loop_
_entity.id
_entity.type
_entity.pdbx_description
1 polymer ?
#
loop_
_entity_poly.entity_id
_entity_poly.type
_entity_poly.pdbx_seq_one_letter_code
_entity_poly.pdbx_strand_id
1 'polypeptide(L)'
;MDLLFDTCWEYQQRGLRKEFTTGNNDADGAFFLQWVARRFPEHVPAMRARLVQWGGNASGINVANIDNLGNVHPDTMWWHHTLGNVRERPFSQIWSDTSEPLMRGLKARPRPVGGRCAGCRYFDLCGGNTRVRAQQVTGDPWAEDPGCYLDDHEIGRAADATARVALTPFAYAAH
;
A
#
# COMPACT_ATOMS: atom_id res chain seq x y z
N MET A 1 13.93 -7.56 4.92
CA MET A 1 13.62 -7.61 3.47
C MET A 1 14.82 -8.05 2.64
N ASP A 2 16.07 -7.63 2.93
CA ASP A 2 17.26 -8.07 2.16
C ASP A 2 17.36 -9.59 2.07
N LEU A 3 17.25 -10.31 3.20
CA LEU A 3 17.27 -11.79 3.19
C LEU A 3 16.26 -12.40 2.23
N LEU A 4 15.03 -11.83 2.15
CA LEU A 4 14.00 -12.33 1.24
C LEU A 4 14.46 -12.17 -0.23
N PHE A 5 14.87 -10.97 -0.62
CA PHE A 5 15.26 -10.70 -2.02
C PHE A 5 16.57 -11.41 -2.39
N ASP A 6 17.52 -11.54 -1.47
CA ASP A 6 18.73 -12.33 -1.67
C ASP A 6 18.41 -13.81 -1.89
N THR A 7 17.50 -14.38 -1.10
CA THR A 7 17.05 -15.77 -1.26
C THR A 7 16.30 -15.96 -2.59
N CYS A 8 15.44 -15.01 -2.99
CA CYS A 8 14.78 -15.05 -4.29
C CYS A 8 15.80 -15.07 -5.43
N TRP A 9 16.80 -14.21 -5.34
CA TRP A 9 17.87 -14.12 -6.34
C TRP A 9 18.71 -15.39 -6.40
N GLU A 10 19.11 -15.94 -5.23
CA GLU A 10 19.85 -17.21 -5.16
C GLU A 10 19.05 -18.34 -5.82
N TYR A 11 17.76 -18.46 -5.54
CA TYR A 11 16.92 -19.49 -6.15
C TYR A 11 16.85 -19.33 -7.67
N GLN A 12 16.73 -18.10 -8.15
CA GLN A 12 16.75 -17.80 -9.57
C GLN A 12 18.09 -18.21 -10.22
N GLN A 13 19.23 -17.92 -9.59
CA GLN A 13 20.56 -18.32 -10.07
C GLN A 13 20.72 -19.84 -10.14
N ARG A 14 20.08 -20.56 -9.22
CA ARG A 14 20.08 -22.03 -9.21
C ARG A 14 19.07 -22.65 -10.18
N GLY A 15 18.37 -21.85 -10.97
CA GLY A 15 17.35 -22.32 -11.91
C GLY A 15 16.08 -22.87 -11.22
N LEU A 16 15.88 -22.59 -9.94
CA LEU A 16 14.70 -23.03 -9.20
C LEU A 16 13.53 -22.08 -9.52
N ARG A 17 12.47 -22.64 -10.09
CA ARG A 17 11.22 -21.91 -10.38
C ARG A 17 10.39 -21.79 -9.10
N LYS A 18 10.72 -20.81 -8.27
CA LYS A 18 9.98 -20.46 -7.05
C LYS A 18 9.41 -19.07 -7.20
N GLU A 19 8.14 -18.93 -6.86
CA GLU A 19 7.48 -17.63 -6.75
C GLU A 19 7.54 -17.16 -5.30
N PHE A 20 7.84 -15.88 -5.13
CA PHE A 20 7.88 -15.22 -3.83
C PHE A 20 6.86 -14.08 -3.88
N THR A 21 5.98 -14.05 -2.91
CA THR A 21 4.96 -13.02 -2.80
C THR A 21 5.11 -12.32 -1.48
N THR A 22 5.23 -11.00 -1.53
CA THR A 22 4.99 -10.14 -0.37
C THR A 22 3.57 -9.61 -0.47
N GLY A 23 2.91 -9.37 0.66
CA GLY A 23 1.51 -9.00 0.63
C GLY A 23 1.14 -7.87 1.60
N ASN A 24 0.17 -7.05 1.19
CA ASN A 24 -0.45 -6.00 2.01
C ASN A 24 0.51 -4.93 2.55
N ASN A 25 1.68 -4.77 1.93
CA ASN A 25 2.61 -3.69 2.26
C ASN A 25 3.33 -3.19 1.00
N ASP A 26 2.81 -2.12 0.42
CA ASP A 26 3.37 -1.56 -0.83
C ASP A 26 4.74 -0.87 -0.61
N ALA A 27 5.18 -0.70 0.64
CA ALA A 27 6.55 -0.29 0.95
C ALA A 27 7.57 -1.35 0.49
N ASP A 28 7.15 -2.62 0.35
CA ASP A 28 8.00 -3.70 -0.16
C ASP A 28 8.48 -3.43 -1.59
N GLY A 29 7.63 -2.81 -2.43
CA GLY A 29 8.03 -2.38 -3.77
C GLY A 29 9.11 -1.29 -3.76
N ALA A 30 9.01 -0.33 -2.83
CA ALA A 30 10.02 0.69 -2.65
C ALA A 30 11.35 0.10 -2.15
N PHE A 31 11.29 -0.81 -1.17
CA PHE A 31 12.48 -1.51 -0.68
C PHE A 31 13.11 -2.41 -1.78
N PHE A 32 12.28 -3.11 -2.55
CA PHE A 32 12.76 -3.88 -3.70
C PHE A 32 13.54 -3.00 -4.68
N LEU A 33 13.03 -1.81 -5.00
CA LEU A 33 13.73 -0.87 -5.88
C LEU A 33 15.08 -0.42 -5.31
N GLN A 34 15.17 -0.22 -3.98
CA GLN A 34 16.44 0.07 -3.32
C GLN A 34 17.40 -1.13 -3.39
N TRP A 35 16.90 -2.34 -3.19
CA TRP A 35 17.68 -3.57 -3.34
C TRP A 35 18.22 -3.72 -4.76
N VAL A 36 17.39 -3.49 -5.78
CA VAL A 36 17.81 -3.46 -7.19
C VAL A 36 18.89 -2.39 -7.43
N ALA A 37 18.73 -1.20 -6.85
CA ALA A 37 19.70 -0.11 -7.00
C ALA A 37 21.09 -0.45 -6.44
N ARG A 38 21.14 -1.24 -5.37
CA ARG A 38 22.41 -1.69 -4.78
C ARG A 38 23.11 -2.79 -5.59
N ARG A 39 22.35 -3.64 -6.29
CA ARG A 39 22.88 -4.83 -6.96
C ARG A 39 22.91 -4.73 -8.49
N PHE A 40 21.95 -4.03 -9.07
CA PHE A 40 21.68 -3.98 -10.50
C PHE A 40 21.23 -2.58 -10.92
N PRO A 41 22.06 -1.56 -10.71
CA PRO A 41 21.65 -0.15 -10.90
C PRO A 41 21.13 0.15 -12.31
N GLU A 42 21.61 -0.58 -13.33
CA GLU A 42 21.16 -0.46 -14.72
C GLU A 42 19.68 -0.86 -14.92
N HIS A 43 19.13 -1.70 -14.03
CA HIS A 43 17.74 -2.14 -14.09
C HIS A 43 16.75 -1.24 -13.36
N VAL A 44 17.24 -0.27 -12.58
CA VAL A 44 16.38 0.63 -11.77
C VAL A 44 15.31 1.34 -12.59
N PRO A 45 15.62 1.95 -13.77
CA PRO A 45 14.60 2.64 -14.54
C PRO A 45 13.46 1.72 -14.98
N ALA A 46 13.79 0.52 -15.45
CA ALA A 46 12.80 -0.45 -15.91
C ALA A 46 11.94 -0.99 -14.75
N MET A 47 12.56 -1.30 -13.60
CA MET A 47 11.84 -1.78 -12.43
C MET A 47 10.95 -0.69 -11.83
N ARG A 48 11.44 0.55 -11.76
CA ARG A 48 10.62 1.67 -11.31
C ARG A 48 9.39 1.86 -12.20
N ALA A 49 9.57 1.84 -13.52
CA ALA A 49 8.45 1.96 -14.46
C ALA A 49 7.38 0.87 -14.24
N ARG A 50 7.78 -0.37 -14.00
CA ARG A 50 6.85 -1.48 -13.68
C ARG A 50 6.11 -1.28 -12.37
N LEU A 51 6.80 -0.83 -11.32
CA LEU A 51 6.18 -0.56 -10.02
C LEU A 51 5.19 0.61 -10.08
N VAL A 52 5.53 1.67 -10.82
CA VAL A 52 4.61 2.79 -11.07
C VAL A 52 3.39 2.33 -11.87
N GLN A 53 3.57 1.48 -12.88
CA GLN A 53 2.46 0.89 -13.63
C GLN A 53 1.59 -0.01 -12.77
N TRP A 54 2.16 -0.75 -11.83
CA TRP A 54 1.43 -1.52 -10.83
C TRP A 54 0.57 -0.61 -9.94
N GLY A 55 1.11 0.55 -9.53
CA GLY A 55 0.38 1.63 -8.87
C GLY A 55 0.13 1.44 -7.38
N GLY A 56 0.80 0.50 -6.73
CA GLY A 56 0.69 0.24 -5.29
C GLY A 56 -0.67 -0.32 -4.88
N ASN A 57 -1.18 0.13 -3.75
CA ASN A 57 -2.42 -0.38 -3.16
C ASN A 57 -3.63 -0.30 -4.12
N ALA A 58 -4.24 -1.46 -4.37
CA ALA A 58 -5.29 -1.65 -5.37
C ALA A 58 -6.72 -1.43 -4.85
N SER A 59 -6.91 -1.11 -3.56
CA SER A 59 -8.22 -0.87 -2.94
C SER A 59 -9.01 0.19 -3.70
N GLY A 60 -10.25 -0.09 -4.04
CA GLY A 60 -11.12 0.82 -4.78
C GLY A 60 -10.77 1.05 -6.24
N ILE A 61 -9.75 0.34 -6.79
CA ILE A 61 -9.28 0.49 -8.17
C ILE A 61 -9.35 -0.83 -8.92
N ASN A 62 -8.50 -1.80 -8.56
CA ASN A 62 -8.40 -3.10 -9.21
C ASN A 62 -8.94 -4.25 -8.34
N VAL A 63 -9.21 -3.98 -7.07
CA VAL A 63 -9.74 -4.94 -6.11
C VAL A 63 -11.02 -4.38 -5.51
N ALA A 64 -12.05 -5.22 -5.46
CA ALA A 64 -13.31 -5.01 -4.78
C ALA A 64 -13.64 -6.26 -3.96
N ASN A 65 -14.55 -6.13 -3.01
CA ASN A 65 -15.20 -7.25 -2.37
C ASN A 65 -16.72 -7.08 -2.42
N ILE A 66 -17.43 -8.18 -2.63
CA ILE A 66 -18.89 -8.25 -2.48
C ILE A 66 -19.15 -9.33 -1.43
N ASP A 67 -19.80 -8.96 -0.33
CA ASP A 67 -20.12 -9.88 0.74
C ASP A 67 -21.35 -10.76 0.40
N ASN A 68 -21.65 -11.71 1.29
CA ASN A 68 -22.78 -12.64 1.11
C ASN A 68 -24.16 -11.96 1.19
N LEU A 69 -24.24 -10.71 1.65
CA LEU A 69 -25.45 -9.89 1.68
C LEU A 69 -25.58 -9.02 0.43
N GLY A 70 -24.57 -9.01 -0.43
CA GLY A 70 -24.52 -8.21 -1.65
C GLY A 70 -23.94 -6.80 -1.47
N ASN A 71 -23.39 -6.48 -0.29
CA ASN A 71 -22.73 -5.20 -0.07
C ASN A 71 -21.38 -5.16 -0.79
N VAL A 72 -21.09 -4.02 -1.40
CA VAL A 72 -19.84 -3.77 -2.11
C VAL A 72 -18.89 -3.00 -1.21
N HIS A 73 -17.64 -3.47 -1.13
CA HIS A 73 -16.57 -2.86 -0.33
C HIS A 73 -15.37 -2.51 -1.23
N PRO A 74 -14.52 -1.53 -0.86
CA PRO A 74 -13.33 -1.14 -1.63
C PRO A 74 -12.29 -2.27 -1.79
N ASP A 75 -12.22 -3.19 -0.84
CA ASP A 75 -11.52 -4.48 -0.87
C ASP A 75 -11.98 -5.36 0.30
N THR A 76 -11.34 -6.52 0.52
CA THR A 76 -11.68 -7.46 1.58
C THR A 76 -11.40 -6.93 2.99
N MET A 77 -10.50 -5.97 3.15
CA MET A 77 -10.13 -5.38 4.44
C MET A 77 -11.08 -4.25 4.87
N TRP A 78 -11.84 -3.68 3.90
CA TRP A 78 -12.82 -2.62 4.12
C TRP A 78 -14.23 -3.15 4.45
N TRP A 79 -14.34 -4.33 5.04
CA TRP A 79 -15.62 -4.99 5.34
C TRP A 79 -16.61 -4.12 6.15
N HIS A 80 -16.10 -3.14 6.91
CA HIS A 80 -16.87 -2.21 7.74
C HIS A 80 -17.37 -0.98 6.95
N HIS A 81 -17.00 -0.82 5.67
CA HIS A 81 -17.38 0.32 4.83
C HIS A 81 -18.10 -0.17 3.58
N THR A 82 -19.39 0.11 3.47
CA THR A 82 -20.24 -0.31 2.35
C THR A 82 -20.43 0.84 1.36
N LEU A 83 -20.12 0.58 0.09
CA LEU A 83 -20.28 1.52 -1.02
C LEU A 83 -21.68 1.48 -1.64
N GLY A 84 -22.43 0.41 -1.43
CA GLY A 84 -23.76 0.15 -1.95
C GLY A 84 -24.02 -1.35 -2.00
N ASN A 85 -25.21 -1.75 -2.52
CA ASN A 85 -25.62 -3.14 -2.60
C ASN A 85 -25.96 -3.53 -4.04
N VAL A 86 -25.41 -4.66 -4.53
CA VAL A 86 -25.64 -5.13 -5.92
C VAL A 86 -27.07 -5.57 -6.19
N ARG A 87 -27.90 -5.77 -5.17
CA ARG A 87 -29.33 -6.05 -5.29
C ARG A 87 -30.16 -4.79 -5.56
N GLU A 88 -29.60 -3.61 -5.28
CA GLU A 88 -30.27 -2.31 -5.41
C GLU A 88 -29.77 -1.56 -6.64
N ARG A 89 -28.45 -1.65 -6.93
CA ARG A 89 -27.79 -0.92 -8.00
C ARG A 89 -26.70 -1.78 -8.65
N PRO A 90 -26.54 -1.77 -9.99
CA PRO A 90 -25.48 -2.53 -10.67
C PRO A 90 -24.08 -2.23 -10.12
N PHE A 91 -23.25 -3.26 -10.00
CA PHE A 91 -21.88 -3.14 -9.49
C PHE A 91 -21.09 -2.03 -10.22
N SER A 92 -21.20 -1.96 -11.56
CA SER A 92 -20.50 -0.94 -12.35
C SER A 92 -20.85 0.49 -11.94
N GLN A 93 -22.10 0.74 -11.59
CA GLN A 93 -22.54 2.06 -11.12
C GLN A 93 -22.02 2.36 -9.70
N ILE A 94 -22.04 1.34 -8.80
CA ILE A 94 -21.48 1.49 -7.46
C ILE A 94 -19.97 1.74 -7.55
N TRP A 95 -19.28 0.95 -8.36
CA TRP A 95 -17.83 1.01 -8.48
C TRP A 95 -17.31 2.30 -9.14
N SER A 96 -18.04 2.86 -10.08
CA SER A 96 -17.66 4.12 -10.74
C SER A 96 -18.09 5.38 -9.99
N ASP A 97 -18.91 5.23 -8.95
CA ASP A 97 -19.45 6.35 -8.17
C ASP A 97 -18.37 6.99 -7.30
N THR A 98 -17.98 8.20 -7.65
CA THR A 98 -17.01 9.02 -6.90
C THR A 98 -17.67 10.12 -6.08
N SER A 99 -19.00 10.13 -5.97
CA SER A 99 -19.71 11.00 -5.01
C SER A 99 -19.42 10.58 -3.57
N GLU A 100 -19.14 9.28 -3.37
CA GLU A 100 -18.69 8.73 -2.09
C GLU A 100 -17.24 9.16 -1.81
N PRO A 101 -16.96 9.84 -0.66
CA PRO A 101 -15.66 10.48 -0.41
C PRO A 101 -14.47 9.53 -0.40
N LEU A 102 -14.64 8.31 0.17
CA LEU A 102 -13.57 7.32 0.22
C LEU A 102 -13.19 6.85 -1.18
N MET A 103 -14.17 6.50 -2.02
CA MET A 103 -13.93 6.06 -3.39
C MET A 103 -13.31 7.17 -4.25
N ARG A 104 -13.76 8.41 -4.08
CA ARG A 104 -13.14 9.57 -4.74
C ARG A 104 -11.66 9.66 -4.41
N GLY A 105 -11.28 9.55 -3.14
CA GLY A 105 -9.90 9.61 -2.69
C GLY A 105 -9.07 8.39 -3.12
N LEU A 106 -9.63 7.17 -3.06
CA LEU A 106 -8.94 5.95 -3.51
C LEU A 106 -8.64 5.99 -5.02
N LYS A 107 -9.53 6.58 -5.81
CA LYS A 107 -9.37 6.73 -7.27
C LYS A 107 -8.56 7.96 -7.68
N ALA A 108 -8.35 8.92 -6.80
CA ALA A 108 -7.54 10.11 -7.09
C ALA A 108 -6.09 9.75 -7.43
N ARG A 109 -5.51 10.50 -8.35
CA ARG A 109 -4.07 10.39 -8.69
C ARG A 109 -3.45 11.79 -8.77
N PRO A 110 -2.53 12.14 -7.89
CA PRO A 110 -2.13 11.36 -6.68
C PRO A 110 -3.27 11.25 -5.64
N ARG A 111 -3.22 10.22 -4.80
CA ARG A 111 -4.11 10.11 -3.63
C ARG A 111 -3.83 11.24 -2.64
N PRO A 112 -4.85 11.73 -1.88
CA PRO A 112 -4.70 12.85 -0.96
C PRO A 112 -4.06 12.44 0.38
N VAL A 113 -2.99 11.65 0.34
CA VAL A 113 -2.31 11.13 1.54
C VAL A 113 -1.36 12.17 2.11
N GLY A 114 -1.50 12.45 3.40
CA GLY A 114 -0.68 13.40 4.14
C GLY A 114 0.56 12.80 4.82
N GLY A 115 1.03 13.50 5.84
CA GLY A 115 2.14 13.07 6.70
C GLY A 115 3.44 12.82 5.93
N ARG A 116 4.19 11.78 6.31
CA ARG A 116 5.43 11.37 5.67
C ARG A 116 5.26 11.03 4.19
N CYS A 117 4.08 10.52 3.81
CA CYS A 117 3.79 10.10 2.45
C CYS A 117 3.76 11.27 1.46
N ALA A 118 3.32 12.47 1.86
CA ALA A 118 3.21 13.63 0.99
C ALA A 118 4.56 14.08 0.38
N GLY A 119 5.67 13.83 1.08
CA GLY A 119 7.02 14.14 0.60
C GLY A 119 7.85 12.90 0.23
N CYS A 120 7.25 11.73 0.15
CA CYS A 120 7.96 10.48 -0.10
C CYS A 120 8.32 10.33 -1.59
N ARG A 121 9.60 10.10 -1.90
CA ARG A 121 10.09 9.89 -3.27
C ARG A 121 9.57 8.63 -3.95
N TYR A 122 8.92 7.74 -3.19
CA TYR A 122 8.30 6.50 -3.69
C TYR A 122 6.78 6.58 -3.74
N PHE A 123 6.20 7.76 -3.51
CA PHE A 123 4.75 7.89 -3.42
C PHE A 123 4.04 7.47 -4.71
N ASP A 124 4.63 7.74 -5.86
CA ASP A 124 4.10 7.40 -7.18
C ASP A 124 3.99 5.89 -7.44
N LEU A 125 4.83 5.07 -6.81
CA LEU A 125 4.79 3.61 -6.93
C LEU A 125 4.05 2.93 -5.77
N CYS A 126 4.03 3.54 -4.58
CA CYS A 126 3.40 2.99 -3.38
C CYS A 126 1.94 3.46 -3.21
N GLY A 127 1.62 4.70 -3.63
CA GLY A 127 0.28 5.29 -3.50
C GLY A 127 -0.18 5.47 -2.05
N GLY A 128 0.78 5.53 -1.10
CA GLY A 128 0.50 5.69 0.32
C GLY A 128 0.27 4.38 1.09
N ASN A 129 0.54 3.23 0.48
CA ASN A 129 0.42 1.92 1.13
C ASN A 129 -1.04 1.58 1.51
N THR A 130 -1.30 0.82 2.57
CA THR A 130 -2.59 0.24 2.94
C THR A 130 -3.50 1.24 3.64
N ARG A 131 -4.45 1.81 2.90
CA ARG A 131 -5.32 2.90 3.39
C ARG A 131 -6.29 2.47 4.49
N VAL A 132 -6.78 1.21 4.45
CA VAL A 132 -7.63 0.68 5.53
C VAL A 132 -6.88 0.59 6.85
N ARG A 133 -5.59 0.23 6.83
CA ARG A 133 -4.77 0.19 8.04
C ARG A 133 -4.56 1.58 8.61
N ALA A 134 -4.28 2.58 7.76
CA ALA A 134 -4.21 3.97 8.18
C ALA A 134 -5.51 4.39 8.88
N GLN A 135 -6.66 4.15 8.27
CA GLN A 135 -7.96 4.48 8.87
C GLN A 135 -8.20 3.77 10.20
N GLN A 136 -7.94 2.47 10.28
CA GLN A 136 -8.21 1.70 11.50
C GLN A 136 -7.35 2.13 12.68
N VAL A 137 -6.11 2.58 12.42
CA VAL A 137 -5.18 2.99 13.49
C VAL A 137 -5.35 4.46 13.85
N THR A 138 -5.61 5.34 12.86
CA THR A 138 -5.62 6.79 13.06
C THR A 138 -7.01 7.43 12.98
N GLY A 139 -8.01 6.71 12.48
CA GLY A 139 -9.33 7.25 12.14
C GLY A 139 -9.40 7.95 10.78
N ASP A 140 -8.25 8.19 10.12
CA ASP A 140 -8.16 8.90 8.84
C ASP A 140 -7.55 7.99 7.75
N PRO A 141 -8.28 7.68 6.66
CA PRO A 141 -7.75 6.89 5.56
C PRO A 141 -6.64 7.61 4.77
N TRP A 142 -6.46 8.90 4.99
CA TRP A 142 -5.46 9.73 4.31
C TRP A 142 -4.24 10.05 5.17
N ALA A 143 -4.19 9.58 6.39
CA ALA A 143 -3.00 9.62 7.21
C ALA A 143 -1.88 8.75 6.61
N GLU A 144 -0.65 8.95 7.06
CA GLU A 144 0.45 8.02 6.74
C GLU A 144 0.12 6.62 7.25
N ASP A 145 0.55 5.60 6.51
CA ASP A 145 0.32 4.22 6.93
C ASP A 145 1.34 3.83 8.03
N PRO A 146 0.86 3.44 9.23
CA PRO A 146 1.75 3.01 10.32
C PRO A 146 2.52 1.72 10.01
N GLY A 147 2.12 0.97 8.99
CA GLY A 147 2.85 -0.21 8.51
C GLY A 147 4.00 0.10 7.54
N CYS A 148 4.25 1.36 7.22
CA CYS A 148 5.43 1.73 6.44
C CYS A 148 6.68 1.66 7.31
N TYR A 149 7.57 0.72 6.99
CA TYR A 149 8.82 0.50 7.73
C TYR A 149 10.04 1.24 7.18
N LEU A 150 9.87 1.96 6.06
CA LEU A 150 10.95 2.78 5.50
C LEU A 150 11.22 3.98 6.41
N ASP A 151 12.49 4.29 6.66
CA ASP A 151 12.87 5.45 7.44
C ASP A 151 12.83 6.76 6.62
N ASP A 152 12.99 7.90 7.28
CA ASP A 152 12.91 9.22 6.63
C ASP A 152 14.02 9.44 5.61
N HIS A 153 15.22 8.92 5.86
CA HIS A 153 16.33 9.00 4.91
C HIS A 153 16.02 8.17 3.66
N GLU A 154 15.48 6.96 3.81
CA GLU A 154 15.10 6.10 2.69
C GLU A 154 14.04 6.72 1.80
N ILE A 155 13.05 7.41 2.39
CA ILE A 155 11.97 8.08 1.63
C ILE A 155 12.38 9.45 1.07
N GLY A 156 13.62 9.91 1.34
CA GLY A 156 14.16 11.17 0.81
C GLY A 156 13.75 12.41 1.61
N ARG A 157 13.32 12.24 2.86
CA ARG A 157 13.11 13.36 3.80
C ARG A 157 14.39 13.64 4.56
N ALA A 158 14.73 14.93 4.73
CA ALA A 158 15.75 15.31 5.71
C ALA A 158 15.23 14.91 7.10
N ALA A 159 16.09 14.29 7.91
CA ALA A 159 15.73 13.89 9.26
C ALA A 159 15.31 15.12 10.07
N ASP A 160 14.02 15.25 10.36
CA ASP A 160 13.56 16.15 11.41
C ASP A 160 14.00 15.56 12.74
N ALA A 161 14.96 16.20 13.39
CA ALA A 161 15.63 15.70 14.59
C ALA A 161 14.71 15.60 15.82
N THR A 162 13.40 15.85 15.68
CA THR A 162 12.45 16.00 16.80
C THR A 162 11.33 14.95 16.86
N ALA A 163 11.16 14.07 15.89
CA ALA A 163 10.06 13.12 15.92
C ALA A 163 10.52 11.67 16.19
N ARG A 164 10.97 11.37 17.40
CA ARG A 164 10.91 10.01 17.93
C ARG A 164 9.50 9.76 18.48
N VAL A 165 8.62 9.20 17.66
CA VAL A 165 7.37 8.63 18.18
C VAL A 165 7.75 7.43 19.03
N ALA A 166 7.57 7.55 20.35
CA ALA A 166 7.68 6.42 21.25
C ALA A 166 6.56 5.44 20.90
N LEU A 167 6.93 4.29 20.36
CA LEU A 167 6.01 3.15 20.21
C LEU A 167 5.65 2.67 21.62
N THR A 168 4.46 3.00 22.07
CA THR A 168 3.89 2.38 23.27
C THR A 168 3.57 0.92 22.94
N PRO A 169 4.06 -0.06 23.72
CA PRO A 169 3.73 -1.46 23.48
C PRO A 169 2.23 -1.66 23.63
N PHE A 170 1.62 -2.33 22.64
CA PHE A 170 0.25 -2.79 22.75
C PHE A 170 0.13 -3.74 23.95
N ALA A 171 -0.60 -3.35 24.99
CA ALA A 171 -0.98 -4.28 26.03
C ALA A 171 -2.12 -5.16 25.48
N TYR A 172 -1.84 -6.43 25.27
CA TYR A 172 -2.88 -7.44 25.04
C TYR A 172 -3.70 -7.56 26.33
N ALA A 173 -4.93 -7.10 26.30
CA ALA A 173 -5.89 -7.48 27.33
C ALA A 173 -6.30 -8.93 27.03
N ALA A 174 -5.87 -9.85 27.88
CA ALA A 174 -6.36 -11.23 27.85
C ALA A 174 -7.83 -11.23 28.33
N HIS A 175 -8.72 -11.69 27.46
CA HIS A 175 -10.09 -12.10 27.81
C HIS A 175 -10.19 -13.60 27.81
#